data_163035a8175d0e50ea2347bd0988da29
#
_entry.id   163035a8175d0e50ea2347bd0988da29
#
_cell.length_a   1.000
_cell.length_b   1.000
_cell.length_c   1.000
_cell.angle_alpha   90.00
_cell.angle_beta   90.00
_cell.angle_gamma   90.00
#
_symmetry.space_group_name_H-M   'P 1'
#
loop_
_entity.id
_entity.type
_entity.pdbx_description
1 polymer ?
#
loop_
_entity_poly.entity_id
_entity_poly.type
_entity_poly.pdbx_seq_one_letter_code
_entity_poly.pdbx_strand_id
1 'polypeptide(L)'
;MPVNRTITSEILVAYSQCPRKAFLIFCTDENGIPHEYVRILERHKKANQRIYLRELNQKMPNIQDCDVCFLHGGSDMIINATLKSEGLEAGCDLLTKVEASSSLGEHSYEPTICVGTHSVSKEQRLELFFAGYVLGQIQDQVPAAGRIIIMGQRSRRVKLENCGKTLVPLLEDLREWVAASPPEPPPLILNKHCPLCRFYSLC
;
A
#
# COMPACT_ATOMS: atom_id res chain seq x y z
N MET A 1 -10.67 19.07 -18.32
CA MET A 1 -9.26 18.63 -18.30
C MET A 1 -9.25 17.27 -17.63
N PRO A 2 -8.57 16.24 -18.14
CA PRO A 2 -8.43 14.99 -17.42
C PRO A 2 -7.67 15.28 -16.13
N VAL A 3 -8.34 15.14 -15.01
CA VAL A 3 -7.66 15.17 -13.70
C VAL A 3 -6.78 13.93 -13.70
N ASN A 4 -5.46 14.12 -13.79
CA ASN A 4 -4.48 13.05 -13.68
C ASN A 4 -4.55 12.55 -12.23
N ARG A 5 -5.52 11.67 -11.96
CA ARG A 5 -5.79 11.18 -10.60
C ARG A 5 -4.88 10.01 -10.32
N THR A 6 -4.07 10.14 -9.27
CA THR A 6 -3.14 9.10 -8.82
C THR A 6 -3.89 7.92 -8.21
N ILE A 7 -3.57 6.70 -8.64
CA ILE A 7 -4.08 5.48 -8.02
C ILE A 7 -3.25 5.19 -6.77
N THR A 8 -3.90 5.22 -5.61
CA THR A 8 -3.27 4.93 -4.32
C THR A 8 -3.52 3.50 -3.87
N SER A 9 -2.73 3.01 -2.90
CA SER A 9 -2.98 1.71 -2.24
C SER A 9 -4.41 1.62 -1.69
N GLU A 10 -4.96 2.72 -1.15
CA GLU A 10 -6.32 2.76 -0.61
C GLU A 10 -7.36 2.53 -1.71
N ILE A 11 -7.22 3.19 -2.85
CA ILE A 11 -8.15 3.06 -3.98
C ILE A 11 -8.11 1.64 -4.54
N LEU A 12 -6.92 1.08 -4.73
CA LEU A 12 -6.73 -0.28 -5.23
C LEU A 12 -7.39 -1.33 -4.30
N VAL A 13 -7.13 -1.23 -3.00
CA VAL A 13 -7.72 -2.12 -2.01
C VAL A 13 -9.24 -1.93 -1.96
N ALA A 14 -9.73 -0.68 -1.99
CA ALA A 14 -11.16 -0.40 -2.02
C ALA A 14 -11.83 -1.02 -3.25
N TYR A 15 -11.22 -0.87 -4.43
CA TYR A 15 -11.73 -1.44 -5.69
C TYR A 15 -11.80 -2.97 -5.63
N SER A 16 -10.77 -3.62 -5.09
CA SER A 16 -10.76 -5.09 -4.91
C SER A 16 -11.85 -5.61 -3.95
N GLN A 17 -12.30 -4.78 -3.02
CA GLN A 17 -13.37 -5.11 -2.07
C GLN A 17 -14.75 -4.78 -2.63
N CYS A 18 -14.90 -3.61 -3.22
CA CYS A 18 -16.15 -3.06 -3.70
C CYS A 18 -15.87 -1.90 -4.67
N PRO A 19 -16.15 -2.03 -5.98
CA PRO A 19 -15.97 -0.95 -6.96
C PRO A 19 -16.74 0.33 -6.57
N ARG A 20 -17.93 0.21 -5.96
CA ARG A 20 -18.70 1.36 -5.46
C ARG A 20 -17.97 2.13 -4.36
N LYS A 21 -17.27 1.43 -3.45
CA LYS A 21 -16.43 2.06 -2.42
C LYS A 21 -15.28 2.85 -3.05
N ALA A 22 -14.62 2.27 -4.05
CA ALA A 22 -13.56 2.96 -4.78
C ALA A 22 -14.09 4.21 -5.51
N PHE A 23 -15.29 4.12 -6.11
CA PHE A 23 -15.94 5.26 -6.73
C PHE A 23 -16.18 6.41 -5.74
N LEU A 24 -16.72 6.12 -4.56
CA LEU A 24 -16.99 7.14 -3.54
C LEU A 24 -15.69 7.80 -3.05
N ILE A 25 -14.59 7.03 -2.90
CA ILE A 25 -13.28 7.58 -2.53
C ILE A 25 -12.70 8.46 -3.64
N PHE A 26 -12.85 8.03 -4.89
CA PHE A 26 -12.10 8.59 -6.01
C PHE A 26 -12.85 9.71 -6.74
N CYS A 27 -14.18 9.64 -6.80
CA CYS A 27 -15.01 10.50 -7.64
C CYS A 27 -15.88 11.48 -6.85
N THR A 28 -15.93 11.37 -5.53
CA THR A 28 -16.77 12.24 -4.69
C THR A 28 -15.96 12.83 -3.54
N ASP A 29 -16.49 13.91 -2.93
CA ASP A 29 -15.92 14.52 -1.73
C ASP A 29 -16.44 13.86 -0.45
N GLU A 30 -17.14 12.73 -0.57
CA GLU A 30 -17.69 12.00 0.54
C GLU A 30 -16.60 11.30 1.36
N ASN A 31 -16.53 11.59 2.64
CA ASN A 31 -15.56 10.94 3.54
C ASN A 31 -16.09 9.69 4.22
N GLY A 32 -17.43 9.60 4.34
CA GLY A 32 -18.09 8.53 5.09
C GLY A 32 -17.72 8.51 6.59
N ILE A 33 -18.29 7.59 7.32
CA ILE A 33 -18.05 7.44 8.77
C ILE A 33 -17.35 6.11 9.01
N PRO A 34 -16.06 6.09 9.39
CA PRO A 34 -15.36 4.85 9.68
C PRO A 34 -16.01 4.09 10.84
N HIS A 35 -16.22 2.80 10.64
CA HIS A 35 -16.71 1.91 11.70
C HIS A 35 -15.71 1.86 12.86
N GLU A 36 -16.21 1.76 14.11
CA GLU A 36 -15.34 1.79 15.30
C GLU A 36 -14.28 0.67 15.28
N TYR A 37 -14.62 -0.52 14.80
CA TYR A 37 -13.65 -1.61 14.63
C TYR A 37 -12.48 -1.23 13.70
N VAL A 38 -12.76 -0.52 12.60
CA VAL A 38 -11.72 -0.05 11.67
C VAL A 38 -10.80 0.96 12.36
N ARG A 39 -11.36 1.89 13.15
CA ARG A 39 -10.58 2.84 13.96
C ARG A 39 -9.68 2.15 14.98
N ILE A 40 -10.16 1.07 15.59
CA ILE A 40 -9.36 0.25 16.52
C ILE A 40 -8.17 -0.38 15.76
N LEU A 41 -8.40 -0.98 14.59
CA LEU A 41 -7.34 -1.57 13.78
C LEU A 41 -6.29 -0.54 13.33
N GLU A 42 -6.72 0.67 12.97
CA GLU A 42 -5.80 1.76 12.62
C GLU A 42 -4.94 2.20 13.81
N ARG A 43 -5.54 2.32 15.01
CA ARG A 43 -4.79 2.59 16.24
C ARG A 43 -3.77 1.49 16.53
N HIS A 44 -4.15 0.23 16.35
CA HIS A 44 -3.24 -0.91 16.51
C HIS A 44 -2.13 -0.89 15.46
N LYS A 45 -2.43 -0.59 14.19
CA LYS A 45 -1.42 -0.44 13.12
C LYS A 45 -0.37 0.61 13.52
N LYS A 46 -0.81 1.81 13.90
CA LYS A 46 0.09 2.90 14.33
C LYS A 46 0.93 2.54 15.56
N ALA A 47 0.34 1.86 16.54
CA ALA A 47 1.06 1.40 17.73
C ALA A 47 2.11 0.33 17.37
N ASN A 48 1.74 -0.64 16.55
CA ASN A 48 2.62 -1.71 16.06
C ASN A 48 3.81 -1.14 15.27
N GLN A 49 3.56 -0.23 14.33
CA GLN A 49 4.57 0.49 13.56
C GLN A 49 5.56 1.23 14.49
N ARG A 50 5.03 2.01 15.45
CA ARG A 50 5.86 2.77 16.38
C ARG A 50 6.79 1.88 17.22
N ILE A 51 6.29 0.74 17.68
CA ILE A 51 7.10 -0.23 18.44
C ILE A 51 8.18 -0.81 17.53
N TYR A 52 7.80 -1.26 16.32
CA TYR A 52 8.72 -1.85 15.36
C TYR A 52 9.86 -0.91 14.98
N LEU A 53 9.54 0.33 14.61
CA LEU A 53 10.53 1.33 14.23
C LEU A 53 11.44 1.72 15.41
N ARG A 54 10.90 1.77 16.64
CA ARG A 54 11.72 2.01 17.84
C ARG A 54 12.74 0.90 18.07
N GLU A 55 12.34 -0.37 17.96
CA GLU A 55 13.24 -1.50 18.12
C GLU A 55 14.33 -1.52 17.04
N LEU A 56 13.98 -1.16 15.80
CA LEU A 56 14.95 -1.03 14.71
C LEU A 56 15.96 0.09 14.97
N ASN A 57 15.49 1.27 15.39
CA ASN A 57 16.36 2.42 15.66
C ASN A 57 17.36 2.16 16.79
N GLN A 58 17.00 1.33 17.77
CA GLN A 58 17.93 0.90 18.82
C GLN A 58 19.04 -0.01 18.30
N LYS A 59 18.79 -0.76 17.22
CA LYS A 59 19.75 -1.72 16.64
C LYS A 59 20.60 -1.09 15.53
N MET A 60 20.08 -0.09 14.84
CA MET A 60 20.69 0.54 13.67
C MET A 60 20.49 2.06 13.71
N PRO A 61 21.49 2.85 14.13
CA PRO A 61 21.34 4.29 14.35
C PRO A 61 21.22 5.13 13.07
N ASN A 62 21.43 4.56 11.88
CA ASN A 62 21.42 5.28 10.59
C ASN A 62 20.10 5.10 9.83
N ILE A 63 18.97 5.28 10.52
CA ILE A 63 17.65 5.29 9.87
C ILE A 63 17.34 6.71 9.40
N GLN A 64 17.03 6.87 8.11
CA GLN A 64 16.56 8.14 7.57
C GLN A 64 15.03 8.17 7.56
N ASP A 65 14.47 9.25 8.10
CA ASP A 65 13.05 9.60 7.91
C ASP A 65 12.97 10.46 6.64
N CYS A 66 12.15 10.06 5.67
CA CYS A 66 12.12 10.73 4.39
C CYS A 66 10.73 10.77 3.76
N ASP A 67 10.15 11.97 3.67
CA ASP A 67 8.92 12.21 2.90
C ASP A 67 9.12 12.09 1.38
N VAL A 68 10.36 12.24 0.89
CA VAL A 68 10.73 12.09 -0.51
C VAL A 68 11.90 11.11 -0.59
N CYS A 69 11.61 9.92 -1.13
CA CYS A 69 12.57 8.84 -1.19
C CYS A 69 13.81 9.17 -2.04
N PHE A 70 14.90 9.51 -1.40
CA PHE A 70 16.24 9.51 -2.01
C PHE A 70 16.79 8.08 -2.09
N LEU A 71 16.14 7.23 -2.88
CA LEU A 71 16.54 5.83 -3.03
C LEU A 71 17.97 5.69 -3.56
N HIS A 72 18.41 6.63 -4.41
CA HIS A 72 19.77 6.68 -4.93
C HIS A 72 20.86 6.94 -3.86
N GLY A 73 20.48 7.44 -2.69
CA GLY A 73 21.42 7.68 -1.59
C GLY A 73 21.97 6.42 -0.93
N GLY A 74 21.38 5.26 -1.22
CA GLY A 74 21.85 3.97 -0.75
C GLY A 74 21.77 3.77 0.78
N SER A 75 20.87 4.48 1.46
CA SER A 75 20.63 4.33 2.90
C SER A 75 20.19 2.91 3.24
N ASP A 76 20.69 2.35 4.34
CA ASP A 76 20.36 0.98 4.74
C ASP A 76 18.87 0.78 5.03
N MET A 77 18.21 1.83 5.55
CA MET A 77 16.78 1.84 5.85
C MET A 77 16.17 3.21 5.61
N ILE A 78 14.97 3.22 5.02
CA ILE A 78 14.17 4.43 4.79
C ILE A 78 12.79 4.19 5.39
N ILE A 79 12.38 5.00 6.38
CA ILE A 79 11.08 4.89 7.04
C ILE A 79 10.04 5.81 6.41
N ASN A 80 8.75 5.46 6.55
CA ASN A 80 7.59 6.22 6.06
C ASN A 80 7.70 6.58 4.57
N ALA A 81 8.17 5.64 3.74
CA ALA A 81 8.42 5.90 2.34
C ALA A 81 7.13 6.05 1.53
N THR A 82 7.05 7.09 0.71
CA THR A 82 6.03 7.27 -0.31
C THR A 82 6.63 7.05 -1.69
N LEU A 83 6.20 5.97 -2.34
CA LEU A 83 6.66 5.55 -3.66
C LEU A 83 5.74 6.09 -4.74
N LYS A 84 6.28 6.74 -5.78
CA LYS A 84 5.49 7.29 -6.89
C LYS A 84 6.09 6.89 -8.22
N SER A 85 5.28 6.31 -9.09
CA SER A 85 5.65 5.98 -10.46
C SER A 85 4.40 5.87 -11.34
N GLU A 86 4.44 6.41 -12.57
CA GLU A 86 3.41 6.27 -13.62
C GLU A 86 1.95 6.47 -13.15
N GLY A 87 1.71 7.49 -12.34
CA GLY A 87 0.37 7.79 -11.80
C GLY A 87 -0.08 6.84 -10.67
N LEU A 88 0.84 6.06 -10.12
CA LEU A 88 0.65 5.21 -8.95
C LEU A 88 1.34 5.81 -7.73
N GLU A 89 0.74 5.64 -6.56
CA GLU A 89 1.33 6.07 -5.28
C GLU A 89 1.11 5.00 -4.22
N ALA A 90 2.21 4.47 -3.66
CA ALA A 90 2.18 3.48 -2.61
C ALA A 90 2.97 3.95 -1.39
N GLY A 91 2.37 3.85 -0.19
CA GLY A 91 3.07 4.03 1.07
C GLY A 91 3.62 2.71 1.58
N CYS A 92 4.79 2.75 2.21
CA CYS A 92 5.28 1.65 3.04
C CYS A 92 5.98 2.19 4.29
N ASP A 93 5.91 1.40 5.36
CA ASP A 93 6.42 1.83 6.67
C ASP A 93 7.95 1.80 6.74
N LEU A 94 8.58 0.92 5.93
CA LEU A 94 10.02 0.78 5.85
C LEU A 94 10.44 0.23 4.48
N LEU A 95 11.52 0.77 3.93
CA LEU A 95 12.32 0.15 2.88
C LEU A 95 13.62 -0.34 3.48
N THR A 96 13.97 -1.58 3.22
CA THR A 96 15.25 -2.18 3.65
C THR A 96 16.12 -2.40 2.43
N LYS A 97 17.35 -1.88 2.46
CA LYS A 97 18.35 -2.11 1.41
C LYS A 97 18.74 -3.57 1.34
N VAL A 98 18.92 -4.06 0.13
CA VAL A 98 19.43 -5.40 -0.17
C VAL A 98 20.54 -5.31 -1.21
N GLU A 99 21.51 -6.21 -1.13
CA GLU A 99 22.63 -6.30 -2.07
C GLU A 99 22.19 -7.01 -3.36
N ALA A 100 21.46 -6.26 -4.19
CA ALA A 100 21.02 -6.71 -5.50
C ALA A 100 21.04 -5.51 -6.46
N SER A 101 21.77 -5.61 -7.56
CA SER A 101 21.88 -4.52 -8.54
C SER A 101 20.51 -4.13 -9.10
N SER A 102 20.31 -2.82 -9.29
CA SER A 102 19.09 -2.25 -9.84
C SER A 102 19.42 -0.95 -10.60
N SER A 103 18.42 -0.23 -11.10
CA SER A 103 18.62 1.12 -11.66
C SER A 103 19.14 2.14 -10.63
N LEU A 104 19.08 1.82 -9.34
CA LEU A 104 19.60 2.66 -8.25
C LEU A 104 21.11 2.48 -8.00
N GLY A 105 21.74 1.45 -8.61
CA GLY A 105 23.15 1.11 -8.45
C GLY A 105 23.36 -0.36 -8.04
N GLU A 106 24.37 -0.63 -7.20
CA GLU A 106 24.67 -2.00 -6.70
C GLU A 106 23.76 -2.43 -5.54
N HIS A 107 22.61 -1.81 -5.40
CA HIS A 107 21.63 -2.11 -4.37
C HIS A 107 20.21 -2.00 -4.90
N SER A 108 19.28 -2.57 -4.18
CA SER A 108 17.83 -2.40 -4.35
C SER A 108 17.16 -2.35 -2.96
N TYR A 109 15.84 -2.25 -2.94
CA TYR A 109 15.08 -2.19 -1.69
C TYR A 109 13.97 -3.23 -1.66
N GLU A 110 13.66 -3.74 -0.45
CA GLU A 110 12.49 -4.56 -0.14
C GLU A 110 11.52 -3.77 0.74
N PRO A 111 10.19 -3.74 0.40
CA PRO A 111 9.20 -3.00 1.17
C PRO A 111 8.74 -3.77 2.42
N THR A 112 8.41 -3.03 3.47
CA THR A 112 7.79 -3.54 4.70
C THR A 112 6.59 -2.69 5.07
N ILE A 113 5.48 -3.34 5.41
CA ILE A 113 4.29 -2.70 5.98
C ILE A 113 3.98 -3.27 7.37
N CYS A 114 3.48 -2.42 8.27
CA CYS A 114 2.99 -2.81 9.58
C CYS A 114 1.46 -2.89 9.55
N VAL A 115 0.88 -3.86 10.24
CA VAL A 115 -0.57 -4.02 10.30
C VAL A 115 -1.07 -4.12 11.74
N GLY A 116 -2.35 -3.80 11.95
CA GLY A 116 -2.98 -3.83 13.27
C GLY A 116 -3.66 -5.16 13.61
N THR A 117 -3.27 -6.25 12.95
CA THR A 117 -3.90 -7.57 13.08
C THR A 117 -2.87 -8.63 13.47
N HIS A 118 -3.33 -9.76 14.03
CA HIS A 118 -2.48 -10.90 14.39
C HIS A 118 -2.26 -11.89 13.24
N SER A 119 -2.96 -11.71 12.13
CA SER A 119 -2.85 -12.50 10.90
C SER A 119 -2.86 -11.59 9.68
N VAL A 120 -2.33 -12.07 8.58
CA VAL A 120 -2.27 -11.31 7.32
C VAL A 120 -3.52 -11.56 6.49
N SER A 121 -4.24 -10.52 6.12
CA SER A 121 -5.39 -10.56 5.22
C SER A 121 -4.98 -10.51 3.73
N LYS A 122 -5.95 -10.75 2.84
CA LYS A 122 -5.75 -10.60 1.38
C LYS A 122 -5.48 -9.15 1.01
N GLU A 123 -6.18 -8.23 1.63
CA GLU A 123 -6.07 -6.79 1.41
C GLU A 123 -4.68 -6.26 1.80
N GLN A 124 -4.16 -6.72 2.94
CA GLN A 124 -2.82 -6.37 3.39
C GLN A 124 -1.73 -6.95 2.48
N ARG A 125 -1.94 -8.16 1.93
CA ARG A 125 -1.07 -8.70 0.88
C ARG A 125 -1.11 -7.84 -0.38
N LEU A 126 -2.31 -7.42 -0.79
CA LEU A 126 -2.49 -6.59 -1.97
C LEU A 126 -1.80 -5.22 -1.79
N GLU A 127 -1.91 -4.62 -0.59
CA GLU A 127 -1.19 -3.39 -0.24
C GLU A 127 0.33 -3.57 -0.39
N LEU A 128 0.90 -4.66 0.15
CA LEU A 128 2.32 -4.95 0.00
C LEU A 128 2.72 -5.25 -1.45
N PHE A 129 1.89 -5.99 -2.20
CA PHE A 129 2.11 -6.26 -3.62
C PHE A 129 2.16 -4.96 -4.42
N PHE A 130 1.25 -4.04 -4.13
CA PHE A 130 1.23 -2.74 -4.79
C PHE A 130 2.47 -1.91 -4.47
N ALA A 131 2.89 -1.86 -3.20
CA ALA A 131 4.14 -1.22 -2.82
C ALA A 131 5.36 -1.83 -3.54
N GLY A 132 5.44 -3.17 -3.60
CA GLY A 132 6.49 -3.89 -4.33
C GLY A 132 6.46 -3.65 -5.84
N TYR A 133 5.27 -3.53 -6.43
CA TYR A 133 5.11 -3.22 -7.86
C TYR A 133 5.58 -1.80 -8.20
N VAL A 134 5.13 -0.80 -7.43
CA VAL A 134 5.56 0.60 -7.65
C VAL A 134 7.06 0.76 -7.40
N LEU A 135 7.59 0.12 -6.36
CA LEU A 135 9.02 0.10 -6.08
C LEU A 135 9.79 -0.58 -7.24
N GLY A 136 9.25 -1.67 -7.78
CA GLY A 136 9.82 -2.37 -8.93
C GLY A 136 9.94 -1.49 -10.17
N GLN A 137 8.98 -0.61 -10.42
CA GLN A 137 9.04 0.38 -11.50
C GLN A 137 10.12 1.45 -11.25
N ILE A 138 10.31 1.87 -9.98
CA ILE A 138 11.30 2.88 -9.62
C ILE A 138 12.73 2.35 -9.77
N GLN A 139 12.97 1.11 -9.33
CA GLN A 139 14.29 0.49 -9.31
C GLN A 139 14.57 -0.43 -10.51
N ASP A 140 13.63 -0.47 -11.48
CA ASP A 140 13.68 -1.33 -12.68
C ASP A 140 13.91 -2.82 -12.37
N GLN A 141 13.47 -3.23 -11.17
CA GLN A 141 13.59 -4.59 -10.68
C GLN A 141 12.55 -4.86 -9.61
N VAL A 142 11.65 -5.83 -9.84
CA VAL A 142 10.67 -6.23 -8.83
C VAL A 142 11.41 -6.83 -7.63
N PRO A 143 11.17 -6.35 -6.40
CA PRO A 143 11.77 -6.92 -5.20
C PRO A 143 11.44 -8.42 -5.09
N ALA A 144 12.42 -9.24 -4.69
CA ALA A 144 12.19 -10.68 -4.50
C ALA A 144 11.17 -10.96 -3.39
N ALA A 145 11.15 -10.13 -2.36
CA ALA A 145 10.24 -10.26 -1.24
C ALA A 145 9.89 -8.90 -0.62
N GLY A 146 8.86 -8.91 0.22
CA GLY A 146 8.56 -7.86 1.17
C GLY A 146 8.18 -8.45 2.52
N ARG A 147 7.91 -7.60 3.51
CA ARG A 147 7.56 -8.04 4.87
C ARG A 147 6.26 -7.40 5.34
N ILE A 148 5.49 -8.16 6.11
CA ILE A 148 4.33 -7.67 6.85
C ILE A 148 4.60 -7.90 8.33
N ILE A 149 4.64 -6.83 9.11
CA ILE A 149 4.80 -6.88 10.56
C ILE A 149 3.43 -6.91 11.19
N ILE A 150 3.04 -8.08 11.71
CA ILE A 150 1.77 -8.27 12.43
C ILE A 150 1.92 -7.93 13.91
N MET A 151 0.80 -7.83 14.61
CA MET A 151 0.79 -7.58 16.06
C MET A 151 1.67 -8.57 16.82
N GLY A 152 2.40 -8.06 17.83
CA GLY A 152 3.42 -8.81 18.56
C GLY A 152 4.77 -8.87 17.84
N GLN A 153 5.05 -7.92 16.95
CA GLN A 153 6.33 -7.74 16.24
C GLN A 153 6.77 -8.96 15.40
N ARG A 154 5.83 -9.82 15.04
CA ARG A 154 6.13 -10.98 14.20
C ARG A 154 6.19 -10.60 12.72
N SER A 155 7.32 -10.89 12.08
CA SER A 155 7.52 -10.65 10.65
C SER A 155 7.00 -11.82 9.81
N ARG A 156 6.28 -11.50 8.73
CA ARG A 156 5.85 -12.44 7.71
C ARG A 156 6.47 -12.04 6.37
N ARG A 157 7.41 -12.85 5.90
CA ARG A 157 7.99 -12.66 4.56
C ARG A 157 7.00 -13.09 3.49
N VAL A 158 6.85 -12.27 2.46
CA VAL A 158 5.95 -12.49 1.31
C VAL A 158 6.77 -12.38 0.03
N LYS A 159 6.70 -13.38 -0.84
CA LYS A 159 7.35 -13.34 -2.15
C LYS A 159 6.62 -12.36 -3.06
N LEU A 160 7.37 -11.50 -3.75
CA LEU A 160 6.83 -10.45 -4.65
C LEU A 160 7.06 -10.76 -6.13
N GLU A 161 7.89 -11.72 -6.49
CA GLU A 161 8.23 -12.09 -7.87
C GLU A 161 7.02 -12.26 -8.80
N ASN A 162 5.90 -12.72 -8.25
CA ASN A 162 4.66 -12.95 -8.98
C ASN A 162 3.54 -11.96 -8.62
N CYS A 163 3.84 -10.86 -7.93
CA CYS A 163 2.81 -9.87 -7.56
C CYS A 163 2.08 -9.30 -8.77
N GLY A 164 2.79 -9.14 -9.90
CA GLY A 164 2.23 -8.67 -11.16
C GLY A 164 1.06 -9.53 -11.66
N LYS A 165 1.10 -10.86 -11.48
CA LYS A 165 0.01 -11.74 -11.92
C LYS A 165 -1.33 -11.43 -11.24
N THR A 166 -1.29 -10.97 -9.99
CA THR A 166 -2.49 -10.59 -9.24
C THR A 166 -2.84 -9.12 -9.45
N LEU A 167 -1.83 -8.27 -9.56
CA LEU A 167 -1.97 -6.83 -9.58
C LEU A 167 -2.30 -6.27 -10.96
N VAL A 168 -1.61 -6.76 -12.02
CA VAL A 168 -1.73 -6.17 -13.35
C VAL A 168 -3.17 -6.18 -13.86
N PRO A 169 -3.91 -7.30 -13.83
CA PRO A 169 -5.30 -7.32 -14.28
C PRO A 169 -6.17 -6.33 -13.49
N LEU A 170 -5.98 -6.27 -12.16
CA LEU A 170 -6.75 -5.37 -11.30
C LEU A 170 -6.41 -3.90 -11.57
N LEU A 171 -5.16 -3.58 -11.88
CA LEU A 171 -4.73 -2.23 -12.24
C LEU A 171 -5.22 -1.82 -13.63
N GLU A 172 -5.24 -2.75 -14.58
CA GLU A 172 -5.78 -2.52 -15.94
C GLU A 172 -7.26 -2.19 -15.86
N ASP A 173 -8.06 -3.02 -15.19
CA ASP A 173 -9.49 -2.77 -14.96
C ASP A 173 -9.72 -1.42 -14.27
N LEU A 174 -8.94 -1.10 -13.24
CA LEU A 174 -9.06 0.14 -12.49
C LEU A 174 -8.64 1.36 -13.34
N ARG A 175 -7.58 1.25 -14.14
CA ARG A 175 -7.13 2.31 -15.05
C ARG A 175 -8.16 2.57 -16.14
N GLU A 176 -8.72 1.54 -16.76
CA GLU A 176 -9.76 1.65 -17.77
C GLU A 176 -11.00 2.35 -17.19
N TRP A 177 -11.44 1.93 -16.00
CA TRP A 177 -12.57 2.56 -15.33
C TRP A 177 -12.29 4.03 -14.97
N VAL A 178 -11.09 4.36 -14.48
CA VAL A 178 -10.70 5.74 -14.14
C VAL A 178 -10.54 6.62 -15.37
N ALA A 179 -10.15 6.06 -16.50
CA ALA A 179 -10.00 6.77 -17.77
C ALA A 179 -11.35 7.22 -18.37
N ALA A 180 -12.44 6.54 -18.02
CA ALA A 180 -13.79 6.99 -18.38
C ALA A 180 -14.08 8.35 -17.74
N SER A 181 -14.57 9.32 -18.51
CA SER A 181 -14.80 10.70 -18.04
C SER A 181 -16.22 11.18 -18.35
N PRO A 182 -17.08 11.36 -17.31
CA PRO A 182 -16.90 10.92 -15.92
C PRO A 182 -17.01 9.40 -15.78
N PRO A 183 -16.36 8.79 -14.79
CA PRO A 183 -16.56 7.38 -14.49
C PRO A 183 -18.00 7.14 -14.05
N GLU A 184 -18.62 6.10 -14.59
CA GLU A 184 -19.96 5.73 -14.15
C GLU A 184 -19.95 5.14 -12.74
N PRO A 185 -20.92 5.51 -11.87
CA PRO A 185 -21.01 4.93 -10.55
C PRO A 185 -21.39 3.44 -10.64
N PRO A 186 -20.53 2.53 -10.13
CA PRO A 186 -20.84 1.10 -10.15
C PRO A 186 -22.12 0.74 -9.40
N PRO A 187 -22.82 -0.34 -9.78
CA PRO A 187 -24.05 -0.75 -9.12
C PRO A 187 -23.85 -1.05 -7.63
N LEU A 188 -24.93 -0.88 -6.86
CA LEU A 188 -24.97 -1.25 -5.45
C LEU A 188 -25.05 -2.77 -5.32
N ILE A 189 -23.98 -3.39 -4.83
CA ILE A 189 -23.93 -4.84 -4.59
C ILE A 189 -23.53 -5.07 -3.14
N LEU A 190 -24.44 -5.65 -2.36
CA LEU A 190 -24.14 -6.03 -0.98
C LEU A 190 -23.10 -7.15 -0.94
N ASN A 191 -22.11 -6.98 -0.08
CA ASN A 191 -21.06 -7.97 0.12
C ASN A 191 -20.58 -8.00 1.59
N LYS A 192 -19.69 -8.94 1.91
CA LYS A 192 -19.17 -9.14 3.27
C LYS A 192 -18.43 -7.94 3.89
N HIS A 193 -18.02 -6.96 3.08
CA HIS A 193 -17.32 -5.76 3.57
C HIS A 193 -18.29 -4.64 3.96
N CYS A 194 -19.55 -4.70 3.52
CA CYS A 194 -20.55 -3.66 3.77
C CYS A 194 -20.72 -3.31 5.25
N PRO A 195 -20.80 -4.27 6.20
CA PRO A 195 -21.01 -3.94 7.61
C PRO A 195 -19.91 -3.07 8.23
N LEU A 196 -18.69 -3.10 7.67
CA LEU A 196 -17.54 -2.32 8.14
C LEU A 196 -17.19 -1.16 7.20
N CYS A 197 -17.97 -0.97 6.14
CA CYS A 197 -17.72 0.06 5.15
C CYS A 197 -18.06 1.44 5.69
N ARG A 198 -17.13 2.41 5.57
CA ARG A 198 -17.36 3.79 5.99
C ARG A 198 -18.48 4.50 5.22
N PHE A 199 -18.83 3.97 4.06
CA PHE A 199 -19.89 4.49 3.17
C PHE A 199 -21.20 3.71 3.26
N TYR A 200 -21.36 2.85 4.27
CA TYR A 200 -22.55 1.99 4.39
C TYR A 200 -23.87 2.77 4.33
N SER A 201 -23.90 3.95 4.95
CA SER A 201 -25.09 4.81 4.96
C SER A 201 -25.38 5.54 3.63
N LEU A 202 -24.40 5.53 2.69
CA LEU A 202 -24.53 6.14 1.35
C LEU A 202 -24.89 5.09 0.28
N CYS A 203 -24.95 3.84 0.66
CA CYS A 203 -25.38 2.73 -0.18
C CYS A 203 -26.75 2.22 0.19
#